data_badae4166f84a2454300d69a73c6604f
#
_entry.id   badae4166f84a2454300d69a73c6604f
#
_cell.length_a   1.000
_cell.length_b   1.000
_cell.length_c   1.000
_cell.angle_alpha   90.00
_cell.angle_beta   90.00
_cell.angle_gamma   90.00
#
_symmetry.space_group_name_H-M   'P 1'
#
loop_
_entity.id
_entity.type
_entity.pdbx_description
1 polymer ?
#
loop_
_entity_poly.entity_id
_entity_poly.type
_entity_poly.pdbx_seq_one_letter_code
_entity_poly.pdbx_strand_id
1 'polypeptide(L)'
;MNVFQRARVDHIQINVTDLTMAKQFYGGVLELEEVPRPESFDFAGAWYRIGEVDLHLVVREREPVSARHFCLWVKDVRQAAGKLEALGCRISWQTSLKIRGVDRFFVVDPDDNRIEVQGPDGTGESRWESTESR
;
A
#
# COMPACT_ATOMS: atom_id res chain seq x y z
N MET A 1 25.64 16.86 -12.07
CA MET A 1 24.47 16.78 -11.15
C MET A 1 23.61 15.60 -11.54
N ASN A 2 23.18 14.83 -10.57
CA ASN A 2 22.28 13.71 -10.79
C ASN A 2 20.84 14.21 -10.90
N VAL A 3 20.25 14.13 -12.08
CA VAL A 3 18.88 14.64 -12.34
C VAL A 3 17.81 13.82 -11.60
N PHE A 4 18.13 12.58 -11.19
CA PHE A 4 17.18 11.74 -10.47
C PHE A 4 17.23 11.91 -8.96
N GLN A 5 18.16 12.68 -8.45
CA GLN A 5 18.34 12.85 -7.00
C GLN A 5 17.13 13.49 -6.32
N ARG A 6 16.35 14.29 -7.06
CA ARG A 6 15.14 14.94 -6.58
C ARG A 6 13.86 14.31 -7.15
N ALA A 7 14.02 13.17 -7.81
CA ALA A 7 12.83 12.46 -8.30
C ALA A 7 11.98 12.01 -7.11
N ARG A 8 10.68 11.95 -7.33
CA ARG A 8 9.73 11.38 -6.40
C ARG A 8 8.89 10.34 -7.13
N VAL A 9 8.30 9.43 -6.39
CA VAL A 9 7.34 8.51 -6.99
C VAL A 9 6.05 9.28 -7.25
N ASP A 10 5.59 9.28 -8.49
CA ASP A 10 4.37 9.95 -8.89
C ASP A 10 3.16 9.05 -8.69
N HIS A 11 3.24 7.83 -9.20
CA HIS A 11 2.18 6.85 -9.03
C HIS A 11 2.70 5.43 -9.07
N ILE A 12 1.87 4.52 -8.58
CA ILE A 12 2.05 3.08 -8.63
C ILE A 12 0.88 2.53 -9.43
N GLN A 13 1.11 1.59 -10.31
CA GLN A 13 0.03 0.94 -11.06
C GLN A 13 0.00 -0.55 -10.73
N ILE A 14 -1.20 -1.08 -10.48
CA ILE A 14 -1.42 -2.49 -10.24
C ILE A 14 -2.57 -3.01 -11.10
N ASN A 15 -2.52 -4.29 -11.41
CA ASN A 15 -3.58 -4.94 -12.16
C ASN A 15 -4.65 -5.49 -11.22
N VAL A 16 -5.91 -5.32 -11.60
CA VAL A 16 -7.05 -5.91 -10.91
C VAL A 16 -7.94 -6.58 -11.96
N THR A 17 -8.66 -7.61 -11.58
CA THR A 17 -9.51 -8.34 -12.52
C THR A 17 -10.96 -7.87 -12.51
N ASP A 18 -11.43 -7.36 -11.35
CA ASP A 18 -12.81 -6.91 -11.16
C ASP A 18 -12.78 -5.52 -10.53
N LEU A 19 -13.18 -4.52 -11.30
CA LEU A 19 -13.10 -3.13 -10.84
C LEU A 19 -14.02 -2.85 -9.65
N THR A 20 -15.21 -3.43 -9.62
CA THR A 20 -16.15 -3.23 -8.51
C THR A 20 -15.56 -3.75 -7.21
N MET A 21 -15.01 -4.97 -7.21
CA MET A 21 -14.37 -5.54 -6.03
C MET A 21 -13.13 -4.75 -5.63
N ALA A 22 -12.34 -4.30 -6.59
CA ALA A 22 -11.15 -3.50 -6.33
C ALA A 22 -11.52 -2.16 -5.68
N LYS A 23 -12.56 -1.49 -6.17
CA LYS A 23 -13.03 -0.24 -5.58
C LYS A 23 -13.58 -0.44 -4.15
N GLN A 24 -14.24 -1.56 -3.89
CA GLN A 24 -14.69 -1.89 -2.53
C GLN A 24 -13.50 -2.07 -1.59
N PHE A 25 -12.41 -2.63 -2.07
CA PHE A 25 -11.21 -2.81 -1.26
C PHE A 25 -10.48 -1.49 -1.06
N TYR A 26 -10.08 -0.82 -2.13
CA TYR A 26 -9.24 0.38 -2.02
C TYR A 26 -10.02 1.60 -1.52
N GLY A 27 -11.24 1.79 -1.96
CA GLY A 27 -12.07 2.89 -1.52
C GLY A 27 -12.89 2.58 -0.26
N GLY A 28 -13.34 1.34 -0.10
CA GLY A 28 -14.19 0.94 1.02
C GLY A 28 -13.41 0.43 2.22
N VAL A 29 -12.52 -0.54 2.03
CA VAL A 29 -11.76 -1.16 3.11
C VAL A 29 -10.60 -0.28 3.55
N LEU A 30 -9.77 0.17 2.61
CA LEU A 30 -8.64 1.04 2.92
C LEU A 30 -9.03 2.51 3.07
N GLU A 31 -10.23 2.88 2.61
CA GLU A 31 -10.75 4.25 2.68
C GLU A 31 -9.87 5.28 1.98
N LEU A 32 -9.22 4.87 0.89
CA LEU A 32 -8.46 5.81 0.07
C LEU A 32 -9.40 6.70 -0.73
N GLU A 33 -8.98 7.93 -0.98
CA GLU A 33 -9.75 8.88 -1.78
C GLU A 33 -9.64 8.57 -3.26
N GLU A 34 -10.75 8.31 -3.91
CA GLU A 34 -10.77 8.17 -5.37
C GLU A 34 -10.63 9.53 -6.02
N VAL A 35 -9.75 9.63 -7.03
CA VAL A 35 -9.50 10.87 -7.78
C VAL A 35 -9.83 10.65 -9.26
N PRO A 36 -10.16 11.72 -10.02
CA PRO A 36 -10.55 11.58 -11.41
C PRO A 36 -9.42 11.05 -12.29
N ARG A 37 -9.79 10.21 -13.27
CA ARG A 37 -8.93 9.79 -14.38
C ARG A 37 -9.22 10.67 -15.60
N PRO A 38 -8.25 10.80 -16.54
CA PRO A 38 -8.54 11.45 -17.81
C PRO A 38 -9.70 10.76 -18.54
N GLU A 39 -10.64 11.55 -19.04
CA GLU A 39 -11.81 11.01 -19.77
C GLU A 39 -11.40 10.32 -21.07
N SER A 40 -10.23 10.66 -21.62
CA SER A 40 -9.70 10.04 -22.83
C SER A 40 -9.26 8.59 -22.64
N PHE A 41 -9.15 8.11 -21.39
CA PHE A 41 -8.77 6.73 -21.11
C PHE A 41 -9.96 5.81 -21.41
N ASP A 42 -9.79 4.93 -22.39
CA ASP A 42 -10.84 4.04 -22.90
C ASP A 42 -10.78 2.64 -22.26
N PHE A 43 -9.86 2.42 -21.34
CA PHE A 43 -9.74 1.16 -20.59
C PHE A 43 -10.25 1.34 -19.16
N ALA A 44 -10.76 0.27 -18.56
CA ALA A 44 -11.33 0.31 -17.23
C ALA A 44 -10.23 0.42 -16.16
N GLY A 45 -10.50 1.21 -15.13
CA GLY A 45 -9.60 1.40 -14.01
C GLY A 45 -10.12 2.46 -13.05
N ALA A 46 -9.33 2.75 -12.05
CA ALA A 46 -9.63 3.80 -11.07
C ALA A 46 -8.34 4.34 -10.48
N TRP A 47 -8.35 5.58 -10.07
CA TRP A 47 -7.21 6.23 -9.43
C TRP A 47 -7.55 6.61 -8.01
N TYR A 48 -6.62 6.38 -7.10
CA TYR A 48 -6.73 6.73 -5.69
C TYR A 48 -5.53 7.55 -5.24
N ARG A 49 -5.73 8.41 -4.26
CA ARG A 49 -4.66 9.22 -3.69
C ARG A 49 -4.14 8.60 -2.41
N ILE A 50 -2.82 8.49 -2.29
CA ILE A 50 -2.12 8.07 -1.07
C ILE A 50 -1.07 9.13 -0.76
N GLY A 51 -1.39 10.08 0.12
CA GLY A 51 -0.50 11.22 0.38
C GLY A 51 -0.26 12.00 -0.91
N GLU A 52 1.00 12.05 -1.37
CA GLU A 52 1.37 12.74 -2.61
C GLU A 52 1.55 11.79 -3.81
N VAL A 53 1.21 10.51 -3.62
CA VAL A 53 1.37 9.47 -4.63
C VAL A 53 -0.01 8.97 -5.04
N ASP A 54 -0.22 8.72 -6.32
CA ASP A 54 -1.45 8.10 -6.78
C ASP A 54 -1.26 6.59 -6.91
N LEU A 55 -2.34 5.85 -6.63
CA LEU A 55 -2.45 4.43 -6.93
C LEU A 55 -3.38 4.28 -8.11
N HIS A 56 -2.88 3.72 -9.20
CA HIS A 56 -3.65 3.49 -10.42
C HIS A 56 -4.03 2.01 -10.52
N LEU A 57 -5.31 1.72 -10.57
CA LEU A 57 -5.84 0.39 -10.84
C LEU A 57 -6.17 0.28 -12.32
N VAL A 58 -5.74 -0.79 -12.94
CA VAL A 58 -6.04 -1.09 -14.34
C VAL A 58 -6.65 -2.48 -14.42
N VAL A 59 -7.80 -2.61 -15.10
CA VAL A 59 -8.44 -3.92 -15.27
C VAL A 59 -7.66 -4.70 -16.33
N ARG A 60 -6.99 -5.76 -15.90
CA ARG A 60 -6.18 -6.66 -16.73
C ARG A 60 -6.19 -8.04 -16.13
N GLU A 61 -5.53 -8.97 -16.79
CA GLU A 61 -5.32 -10.29 -16.22
C GLU A 61 -4.55 -10.20 -14.90
N ARG A 62 -4.86 -11.14 -14.00
CA ARG A 62 -4.16 -11.22 -12.72
C ARG A 62 -2.68 -11.50 -12.96
N GLU A 63 -1.83 -10.73 -12.28
CA GLU A 63 -0.40 -11.02 -12.25
C GLU A 63 -0.14 -12.26 -11.40
N PRO A 64 0.89 -13.05 -11.74
CA PRO A 64 1.31 -14.15 -10.88
C PRO A 64 1.66 -13.63 -9.48
N VAL A 65 1.34 -14.43 -8.46
CA VAL A 65 1.68 -14.10 -7.08
C VAL A 65 3.20 -13.96 -6.97
N SER A 66 3.65 -12.88 -6.34
CA SER A 66 5.07 -12.58 -6.19
C SER A 66 5.31 -11.84 -4.88
N ALA A 67 6.57 -11.56 -4.59
CA ALA A 67 6.94 -10.74 -3.44
C ALA A 67 6.77 -9.23 -3.68
N ARG A 68 6.35 -8.83 -4.88
CA ARG A 68 6.13 -7.41 -5.18
C ARG A 68 5.07 -6.84 -4.28
N HIS A 69 5.30 -5.66 -3.78
CA HIS A 69 4.35 -4.97 -2.93
C HIS A 69 4.68 -3.48 -2.87
N PHE A 70 3.74 -2.70 -2.41
CA PHE A 70 3.99 -1.35 -1.94
C PHE A 70 3.65 -1.28 -0.45
N CYS A 71 4.15 -0.26 0.23
CA CYS A 71 3.99 -0.13 1.67
C CYS A 71 3.27 1.16 2.01
N LEU A 72 2.29 1.04 2.91
CA LEU A 72 1.59 2.16 3.49
C LEU A 72 2.14 2.41 4.89
N TRP A 73 2.51 3.64 5.18
CA TRP A 73 2.89 4.04 6.53
C TRP A 73 1.66 4.60 7.24
N VAL A 74 1.34 4.06 8.41
CA VAL A 74 0.20 4.50 9.24
C VAL A 74 0.69 4.87 10.64
N LYS A 75 -0.10 5.68 11.34
CA LYS A 75 0.25 6.09 12.69
C LYS A 75 0.09 4.97 13.71
N ASP A 76 -0.91 4.12 13.54
CA ASP A 76 -1.27 3.06 14.48
C ASP A 76 -1.47 1.75 13.73
N VAL A 77 -0.43 0.94 13.70
CA VAL A 77 -0.42 -0.33 12.95
C VAL A 77 -1.39 -1.33 13.57
N ARG A 78 -1.49 -1.36 14.89
CA ARG A 78 -2.38 -2.29 15.59
C ARG A 78 -3.84 -1.98 15.31
N GLN A 79 -4.19 -0.71 15.30
CA GLN A 79 -5.55 -0.28 14.96
C GLN A 79 -5.86 -0.62 13.50
N ALA A 80 -4.92 -0.38 12.59
CA ALA A 80 -5.10 -0.73 11.18
C ALA A 80 -5.31 -2.23 11.00
N ALA A 81 -4.50 -3.05 11.68
CA ALA A 81 -4.64 -4.51 11.63
C ALA A 81 -6.01 -4.96 12.14
N GLY A 82 -6.43 -4.45 13.29
CA GLY A 82 -7.73 -4.79 13.87
C GLY A 82 -8.89 -4.45 12.96
N LYS A 83 -8.83 -3.29 12.32
CA LYS A 83 -9.84 -2.86 11.36
C LYS A 83 -9.92 -3.78 10.15
N LEU A 84 -8.78 -4.13 9.57
CA LEU A 84 -8.74 -5.03 8.42
C LEU A 84 -9.22 -6.42 8.76
N GLU A 85 -8.83 -6.95 9.91
CA GLU A 85 -9.29 -8.27 10.38
C GLU A 85 -10.80 -8.27 10.60
N ALA A 86 -11.36 -7.21 11.19
CA ALA A 86 -12.80 -7.08 11.41
C ALA A 86 -13.58 -7.07 10.09
N LEU A 87 -12.95 -6.62 9.01
CA LEU A 87 -13.55 -6.60 7.67
C LEU A 87 -13.28 -7.90 6.88
N GLY A 88 -12.69 -8.89 7.53
CA GLY A 88 -12.45 -10.20 6.91
C GLY A 88 -11.16 -10.31 6.11
N CYS A 89 -10.29 -9.32 6.18
CA CYS A 89 -9.00 -9.39 5.49
C CYS A 89 -8.04 -10.29 6.23
N ARG A 90 -7.25 -11.06 5.48
CA ARG A 90 -6.17 -11.85 6.06
C ARG A 90 -4.92 -11.01 6.16
N ILE A 91 -4.37 -10.91 7.35
CA ILE A 91 -3.12 -10.20 7.58
C ILE A 91 -2.03 -11.17 8.05
N SER A 92 -0.80 -10.84 7.77
CA SER A 92 0.37 -11.63 8.16
C SER A 92 1.39 -10.71 8.81
N TRP A 93 1.53 -10.81 10.14
CA TRP A 93 2.51 -10.04 10.88
C TRP A 93 3.92 -10.50 10.54
N GLN A 94 4.81 -9.54 10.30
CA GLN A 94 6.22 -9.81 10.01
C GLN A 94 7.03 -9.63 11.29
N THR A 95 7.33 -10.74 11.93
CA THR A 95 8.05 -10.75 13.22
C THR A 95 9.48 -11.25 13.10
N SER A 96 9.81 -11.97 12.02
CA SER A 96 11.12 -12.59 11.84
C SER A 96 12.18 -11.63 11.31
N LEU A 97 11.78 -10.64 10.52
CA LEU A 97 12.68 -9.63 9.98
C LEU A 97 12.29 -8.29 10.58
N LYS A 98 12.75 -8.07 11.79
CA LYS A 98 12.39 -6.87 12.55
C LYS A 98 13.12 -5.64 12.01
N ILE A 99 12.37 -4.57 11.78
CA ILE A 99 12.90 -3.24 11.50
C ILE A 99 12.81 -2.43 12.79
N ARG A 100 13.90 -1.78 13.15
CA ARG A 100 13.96 -1.00 14.39
C ARG A 100 12.85 0.04 14.44
N GLY A 101 12.12 0.06 15.55
CA GLY A 101 11.06 1.04 15.80
C GLY A 101 9.78 0.84 15.00
N VAL A 102 9.65 -0.28 14.29
CA VAL A 102 8.56 -0.51 13.33
C VAL A 102 7.85 -1.82 13.63
N ASP A 103 6.52 -1.75 13.68
CA ASP A 103 5.66 -2.91 13.49
C ASP A 103 5.17 -2.92 12.04
N ARG A 104 5.00 -4.11 11.48
CA ARG A 104 4.56 -4.26 10.09
C ARG A 104 3.84 -5.56 9.85
N PHE A 105 2.92 -5.53 8.91
CA PHE A 105 2.22 -6.73 8.46
C PHE A 105 1.94 -6.62 6.96
N PHE A 106 1.56 -7.74 6.36
CA PHE A 106 1.09 -7.79 4.98
C PHE A 106 -0.40 -8.10 4.95
N VAL A 107 -1.07 -7.55 3.94
CA VAL A 107 -2.44 -7.85 3.59
C VAL A 107 -2.50 -7.96 2.06
N VAL A 108 -3.48 -8.70 1.54
CA VAL A 108 -3.68 -8.82 0.10
C VAL A 108 -5.03 -8.26 -0.29
N ASP A 109 -5.10 -7.72 -1.51
CA ASP A 109 -6.36 -7.30 -2.11
C ASP A 109 -7.09 -8.51 -2.73
N PRO A 110 -8.28 -8.32 -3.34
CA PRO A 110 -9.02 -9.44 -3.92
C PRO A 110 -8.29 -10.20 -5.04
N ASP A 111 -7.28 -9.59 -5.65
CA ASP A 111 -6.46 -10.20 -6.71
C ASP A 111 -5.11 -10.71 -6.22
N ASP A 112 -4.93 -10.82 -4.91
CA ASP A 112 -3.68 -11.22 -4.27
C ASP A 112 -2.53 -10.23 -4.50
N ASN A 113 -2.82 -8.99 -4.84
CA ASN A 113 -1.82 -7.94 -4.82
C ASN A 113 -1.42 -7.69 -3.37
N ARG A 114 -0.13 -7.69 -3.13
CA ARG A 114 0.44 -7.66 -1.78
C ARG A 114 0.66 -6.22 -1.34
N ILE A 115 0.21 -5.90 -0.13
CA ILE A 115 0.36 -4.59 0.47
C ILE A 115 1.00 -4.76 1.83
N GLU A 116 2.09 -4.03 2.07
CA GLU A 116 2.69 -3.95 3.40
C GLU A 116 2.13 -2.74 4.14
N VAL A 117 1.92 -2.88 5.45
CA VAL A 117 1.53 -1.77 6.32
C VAL A 117 2.57 -1.66 7.41
N GLN A 118 3.16 -0.49 7.57
CA GLN A 118 4.17 -0.19 8.57
C GLN A 118 3.73 0.99 9.43
N GLY A 119 4.24 1.04 10.63
CA GLY A 119 4.09 2.17 11.52
C GLY A 119 4.96 2.03 12.76
N PRO A 120 4.95 3.03 13.65
CA PRO A 120 5.74 2.98 14.88
C PRO A 120 5.32 1.81 15.76
N ASP A 121 6.29 1.18 16.42
CA ASP A 121 6.03 0.05 17.34
C ASP A 121 5.77 0.50 18.78
N GLY A 122 5.76 1.80 19.05
CA GLY A 122 5.51 2.34 20.39
C GLY A 122 6.75 2.47 21.27
N THR A 123 7.92 2.06 20.80
CA THR A 123 9.16 2.15 21.59
C THR A 123 9.75 3.54 21.60
N GLY A 124 9.36 4.43 20.68
CA GLY A 124 9.99 5.72 20.49
C GLY A 124 11.26 5.65 19.63
N GLU A 125 11.68 4.44 19.23
CA GLU A 125 12.82 4.28 18.35
C GLU A 125 12.43 4.60 16.90
N SER A 126 13.42 4.91 16.06
CA SER A 126 13.23 5.21 14.66
C SER A 126 14.07 4.29 13.78
N ARG A 127 13.49 3.82 12.69
CA ARG A 127 14.23 3.03 11.70
C ARG A 127 15.36 3.83 11.04
N TRP A 128 15.31 5.15 11.14
CA TRP A 128 16.30 6.03 10.52
C TRP A 128 17.50 6.35 11.40
N GLU A 129 17.40 6.13 12.72
CA GLU A 129 18.48 6.47 13.65
C GLU A 129 19.76 5.67 13.40
N SER A 130 19.62 4.41 13.00
CA SER A 130 20.77 3.56 12.76
C SER A 130 21.65 4.04 11.60
N THR A 131 21.13 4.88 10.71
CA THR A 131 21.90 5.40 9.57
C THR A 131 22.78 6.57 9.98
N GLU A 132 22.48 7.24 11.07
CA GLU A 132 23.21 8.41 11.55
C GLU A 132 24.48 8.05 12.32
N SER A 133 24.51 6.87 12.90
CA SER A 133 25.64 6.40 13.69
C SER A 133 26.79 5.84 12.85
N ARG A 134 26.70 5.87 11.54
CA ARG A 134 27.71 5.32 10.63
C ARG A 134 28.77 6.32 10.25
#